data_2ddeb491f198bcca380573b282761a4c
#
_entry.id   2ddeb491f198bcca380573b282761a4c
#
_cell.length_a   1.000
_cell.length_b   1.000
_cell.length_c   1.000
_cell.angle_alpha   90.00
_cell.angle_beta   90.00
_cell.angle_gamma   90.00
#
_symmetry.space_group_name_H-M   'P 1'
#
loop_
_entity.id
_entity.type
_entity.pdbx_description
1 polymer ?
#
loop_
_entity_poly.entity_id
_entity_poly.type
_entity_poly.pdbx_seq_one_letter_code
_entity_poly.pdbx_strand_id
1 'polypeptide(L)'
;MPSRQSLRGLDWFIFFLADVQTGFGPFIAVYLTTQKWTQVQIGLVLSIGGVVGLIGQMPGGAIIDAARSERLVAGLAVATIGAAAFAYAAWPIFPVVVMAATLHAAASCVLGPAIAAISLGLVGPLAMGERLGRNARYASLGNGVAAAVMGTAG
;
A
#
# COMPACT_ATOMS: atom_id res chain seq x y z
N MET A 1 -17.71 -23.24 -1.07
CA MET A 1 -16.23 -23.34 -0.99
C MET A 1 -15.64 -22.24 -1.87
N PRO A 2 -14.62 -21.50 -1.42
CA PRO A 2 -13.99 -20.47 -2.24
C PRO A 2 -13.38 -21.09 -3.50
N SER A 3 -13.47 -20.42 -4.64
CA SER A 3 -12.84 -20.92 -5.85
C SER A 3 -11.31 -20.84 -5.71
N ARG A 4 -10.58 -21.81 -6.27
CA ARG A 4 -9.11 -21.78 -6.31
C ARG A 4 -8.59 -20.53 -7.04
N GLN A 5 -9.37 -20.00 -7.97
CA GLN A 5 -9.06 -18.76 -8.69
C GLN A 5 -9.11 -17.55 -7.77
N SER A 6 -10.14 -17.43 -6.91
CA SER A 6 -10.25 -16.32 -5.94
C SER A 6 -9.10 -16.31 -4.94
N LEU A 7 -8.69 -17.49 -4.46
CA LEU A 7 -7.55 -17.60 -3.54
C LEU A 7 -6.23 -17.22 -4.21
N ARG A 8 -5.99 -17.68 -5.45
CA ARG A 8 -4.81 -17.27 -6.21
C ARG A 8 -4.82 -15.79 -6.57
N GLY A 9 -5.99 -15.24 -6.91
CA GLY A 9 -6.14 -13.81 -7.17
C GLY A 9 -5.74 -12.96 -5.96
N LEU A 10 -6.16 -13.38 -4.75
CA LEU A 10 -5.76 -12.69 -3.52
C LEU A 10 -4.25 -12.84 -3.25
N ASP A 11 -3.65 -13.99 -3.51
CA ASP A 11 -2.20 -14.19 -3.36
C ASP A 11 -1.41 -13.20 -4.22
N TRP A 12 -1.73 -13.10 -5.50
CA TRP A 12 -1.07 -12.18 -6.42
C TRP A 12 -1.36 -10.71 -6.12
N PHE A 13 -2.59 -10.40 -5.70
CA PHE A 13 -2.93 -9.05 -5.25
C PHE A 13 -2.04 -8.60 -4.09
N ILE A 14 -1.84 -9.46 -3.09
CA ILE A 14 -0.99 -9.17 -1.92
C ILE A 14 0.48 -9.04 -2.35
N PHE A 15 0.95 -9.89 -3.24
CA PHE A 15 2.32 -9.83 -3.78
C PHE A 15 2.60 -8.47 -4.44
N PHE A 16 1.78 -8.06 -5.41
CA PHE A 16 1.98 -6.80 -6.12
C PHE A 16 1.72 -5.58 -5.24
N LEU A 17 0.78 -5.67 -4.31
CA LEU A 17 0.54 -4.59 -3.36
C LEU A 17 1.75 -4.36 -2.47
N ALA A 18 2.36 -5.43 -1.96
CA ALA A 18 3.56 -5.34 -1.13
C ALA A 18 4.75 -4.77 -1.93
N ASP A 19 4.92 -5.20 -3.19
CA ASP A 19 5.91 -4.68 -4.12
C ASP A 19 5.78 -3.15 -4.28
N VAL A 20 4.57 -2.68 -4.60
CA VAL A 20 4.29 -1.24 -4.76
C VAL A 20 4.51 -0.47 -3.44
N GLN A 21 4.04 -0.97 -2.31
CA GLN A 21 4.19 -0.28 -1.01
C GLN A 21 5.66 -0.20 -0.57
N THR A 22 6.47 -1.22 -0.84
CA THR A 22 7.91 -1.20 -0.55
C THR A 22 8.62 -0.13 -1.39
N GLY A 23 8.24 0.03 -2.66
CA GLY A 23 8.78 1.08 -3.53
C GLY A 23 8.53 2.49 -3.01
N PHE A 24 7.45 2.72 -2.28
CA PHE A 24 7.09 4.03 -1.70
C PHE A 24 7.78 4.38 -0.37
N GLY A 25 8.52 3.48 0.22
CA GLY A 25 9.24 3.73 1.47
C GLY A 25 10.57 4.49 1.24
N PRO A 26 11.71 3.81 1.45
CA PRO A 26 13.03 4.43 1.40
C PRO A 26 13.37 5.01 0.01
N PHE A 27 12.81 4.46 -1.08
CA PHE A 27 13.14 4.88 -2.44
C PHE A 27 12.60 6.25 -2.81
N ILE A 28 11.48 6.71 -2.23
CA ILE A 28 11.01 8.08 -2.42
C ILE A 28 12.02 9.09 -1.89
N ALA A 29 12.62 8.84 -0.73
CA ALA A 29 13.64 9.74 -0.18
C ALA A 29 14.85 9.84 -1.11
N VAL A 30 15.30 8.71 -1.67
CA VAL A 30 16.39 8.67 -2.66
C VAL A 30 15.98 9.44 -3.92
N TYR A 31 14.81 9.18 -4.47
CA TYR A 31 14.29 9.87 -5.66
C TYR A 31 14.22 11.39 -5.45
N LEU A 32 13.66 11.87 -4.35
CA LEU A 32 13.58 13.30 -4.05
C LEU A 32 14.98 13.94 -3.87
N THR A 33 15.94 13.17 -3.36
CA THR A 33 17.34 13.62 -3.29
C THR A 33 17.93 13.82 -4.70
N THR A 34 17.65 12.94 -5.66
CA THR A 34 18.09 13.13 -7.07
C THR A 34 17.43 14.34 -7.71
N GLN A 35 16.23 14.71 -7.26
CA GLN A 35 15.52 15.94 -7.67
C GLN A 35 16.03 17.21 -6.94
N LYS A 36 17.16 17.12 -6.23
CA LYS A 36 17.81 18.22 -5.49
C LYS A 36 16.96 18.83 -4.37
N TRP A 37 16.07 18.02 -3.78
CA TRP A 37 15.32 18.45 -2.62
C TRP A 37 16.18 18.51 -1.37
N THR A 38 15.89 19.47 -0.49
CA THR A 38 16.56 19.56 0.81
C THR A 38 16.12 18.46 1.76
N GLN A 39 16.99 18.05 2.68
CA GLN A 39 16.65 17.03 3.71
C GLN A 39 15.42 17.45 4.55
N VAL A 40 15.26 18.77 4.76
CA VAL A 40 14.08 19.31 5.49
C VAL A 40 12.80 19.07 4.71
N GLN A 41 12.78 19.34 3.41
CA GLN A 41 11.60 19.11 2.57
C GLN A 41 11.25 17.62 2.50
N ILE A 42 12.25 16.75 2.33
CA ILE A 42 12.05 15.30 2.33
C ILE A 42 11.50 14.84 3.69
N GLY A 43 12.11 15.30 4.78
CA GLY A 43 11.65 14.99 6.14
C GLY A 43 10.22 15.44 6.40
N LEU A 44 9.82 16.62 5.94
CA LEU A 44 8.44 17.12 6.07
C LEU A 44 7.44 16.22 5.31
N VAL A 45 7.73 15.84 4.06
CA VAL A 45 6.87 14.95 3.27
C VAL A 45 6.69 13.60 3.97
N LEU A 46 7.78 12.98 4.42
CA LEU A 46 7.73 11.69 5.12
C LEU A 46 6.99 11.79 6.46
N SER A 47 7.19 12.89 7.20
CA SER A 47 6.49 13.12 8.48
C SER A 47 5.00 13.31 8.28
N ILE A 48 4.58 14.09 7.28
CA ILE A 48 3.16 14.28 6.95
C ILE A 48 2.52 12.93 6.58
N GLY A 49 3.15 12.17 5.70
CA GLY A 49 2.69 10.82 5.35
C GLY A 49 2.58 9.90 6.56
N GLY A 50 3.58 9.92 7.45
CA GLY A 50 3.59 9.14 8.69
C GLY A 50 2.45 9.53 9.65
N VAL A 51 2.21 10.82 9.85
CA VAL A 51 1.11 11.32 10.69
C VAL A 51 -0.25 10.94 10.11
N VAL A 52 -0.44 11.11 8.80
CA VAL A 52 -1.68 10.70 8.12
C VAL A 52 -1.87 9.18 8.22
N GLY A 53 -0.82 8.39 8.03
CA GLY A 53 -0.85 6.95 8.20
C GLY A 53 -1.23 6.54 9.62
N LEU A 54 -0.68 7.20 10.64
CA LEU A 54 -0.99 6.92 12.05
C LEU A 54 -2.45 7.25 12.40
N ILE A 55 -2.90 8.45 12.04
CA ILE A 55 -4.28 8.91 12.33
C ILE A 55 -5.30 8.11 11.52
N GLY A 56 -4.95 7.73 10.29
CA GLY A 56 -5.83 7.04 9.35
C GLY A 56 -6.13 5.57 9.70
N GLN A 57 -5.38 4.95 10.63
CA GLN A 57 -5.57 3.52 10.96
C GLN A 57 -6.99 3.21 11.47
N MET A 58 -7.50 4.02 12.40
CA MET A 58 -8.84 3.79 12.97
C MET A 58 -9.96 4.07 11.94
N PRO A 59 -10.02 5.24 11.28
CA PRO A 59 -11.02 5.48 10.25
C PRO A 59 -10.89 4.53 9.05
N GLY A 60 -9.69 4.07 8.70
CA GLY A 60 -9.49 3.09 7.65
C GLY A 60 -10.21 1.76 7.92
N GLY A 61 -10.16 1.26 9.14
CA GLY A 61 -10.95 0.10 9.57
C GLY A 61 -12.45 0.35 9.47
N ALA A 62 -12.93 1.48 10.02
CA ALA A 62 -14.35 1.83 10.01
C ALA A 62 -14.91 1.98 8.58
N ILE A 63 -14.12 2.47 7.63
CA ILE A 63 -14.51 2.55 6.21
C ILE A 63 -14.78 1.15 5.65
N ILE A 64 -13.93 0.17 5.96
CA ILE A 64 -14.11 -1.20 5.50
C ILE A 64 -15.32 -1.85 6.15
N ASP A 65 -15.51 -1.66 7.45
CA ASP A 65 -16.67 -2.20 8.19
C ASP A 65 -18.01 -1.66 7.66
N ALA A 66 -18.02 -0.42 7.18
CA ALA A 66 -19.20 0.22 6.58
C ALA A 66 -19.34 -0.05 5.06
N ALA A 67 -18.34 -0.64 4.43
CA ALA A 67 -18.30 -0.81 2.98
C ALA A 67 -19.25 -1.92 2.51
N ARG A 68 -19.99 -1.65 1.40
CA ARG A 68 -20.78 -2.67 0.71
C ARG A 68 -19.92 -3.68 -0.06
N SER A 69 -18.67 -3.33 -0.35
CA SER A 69 -17.73 -4.16 -1.09
C SER A 69 -16.28 -3.80 -0.72
N GLU A 70 -15.65 -4.63 0.07
CA GLU A 70 -14.24 -4.49 0.47
C GLU A 70 -13.29 -4.51 -0.75
N ARG A 71 -13.68 -5.28 -1.78
CA ARG A 71 -12.91 -5.39 -3.04
C ARG A 71 -12.90 -4.07 -3.80
N LEU A 72 -14.03 -3.37 -3.84
CA LEU A 72 -14.11 -2.07 -4.50
C LEU A 72 -13.28 -1.03 -3.76
N VAL A 73 -13.37 -1.00 -2.43
CA VAL A 73 -12.55 -0.09 -1.62
C VAL A 73 -11.06 -0.39 -1.79
N ALA A 74 -10.66 -1.66 -1.76
CA ALA A 74 -9.28 -2.05 -2.02
C ALA A 74 -8.81 -1.64 -3.43
N GLY A 75 -9.66 -1.83 -4.45
CA GLY A 75 -9.36 -1.41 -5.83
C GLY A 75 -9.18 0.11 -5.96
N LEU A 76 -10.07 0.90 -5.34
CA LEU A 76 -9.95 2.36 -5.30
C LEU A 76 -8.69 2.82 -4.56
N ALA A 77 -8.36 2.19 -3.45
CA ALA A 77 -7.14 2.49 -2.70
C ALA A 77 -5.87 2.23 -3.54
N VAL A 78 -5.80 1.09 -4.25
CA VAL A 78 -4.69 0.78 -5.16
C VAL A 78 -4.62 1.77 -6.31
N ALA A 79 -5.76 2.15 -6.90
CA ALA A 79 -5.81 3.16 -7.96
C ALA A 79 -5.31 4.53 -7.46
N THR A 80 -5.67 4.91 -6.22
CA THR A 80 -5.18 6.14 -5.59
C THR A 80 -3.67 6.10 -5.36
N ILE A 81 -3.13 4.95 -4.91
CA ILE A 81 -1.68 4.75 -4.75
C ILE A 81 -0.97 4.86 -6.11
N GLY A 82 -1.52 4.23 -7.16
CA GLY A 82 -0.97 4.35 -8.51
C GLY A 82 -0.99 5.78 -9.05
N ALA A 83 -2.09 6.51 -8.83
CA ALA A 83 -2.18 7.92 -9.19
C ALA A 83 -1.18 8.79 -8.40
N ALA A 84 -0.99 8.53 -7.11
CA ALA A 84 0.02 9.19 -6.30
C ALA A 84 1.44 8.93 -6.84
N ALA A 85 1.75 7.66 -7.20
CA ALA A 85 3.02 7.31 -7.81
C ALA A 85 3.27 8.07 -9.11
N PHE A 86 2.27 8.13 -9.97
CA PHE A 86 2.35 8.89 -11.20
C PHE A 86 2.55 10.39 -10.96
N ALA A 87 1.86 10.97 -9.98
CA ALA A 87 2.02 12.38 -9.62
C ALA A 87 3.44 12.70 -9.12
N TYR A 88 4.04 11.82 -8.31
CA TYR A 88 5.44 11.92 -7.91
C TYR A 88 6.40 11.98 -9.11
N ALA A 89 6.19 11.11 -10.09
CA ALA A 89 7.07 11.01 -11.25
C ALA A 89 6.88 12.18 -12.23
N ALA A 90 5.61 12.60 -12.44
CA ALA A 90 5.28 13.61 -13.44
C ALA A 90 5.55 15.05 -12.98
N TRP A 91 5.33 15.34 -11.69
CA TRP A 91 5.44 16.69 -11.13
C TRP A 91 6.10 16.66 -9.75
N PRO A 92 7.45 16.57 -9.68
CA PRO A 92 8.17 16.51 -8.41
C PRO A 92 8.30 17.92 -7.77
N ILE A 93 7.17 18.62 -7.59
CA ILE A 93 7.09 19.91 -6.92
C ILE A 93 6.45 19.73 -5.54
N PHE A 94 6.88 20.55 -4.55
CA PHE A 94 6.53 20.36 -3.15
C PHE A 94 5.04 20.17 -2.87
N PRO A 95 4.09 21.00 -3.36
CA PRO A 95 2.67 20.82 -3.07
C PRO A 95 2.09 19.53 -3.66
N VAL A 96 2.52 19.12 -4.86
CA VAL A 96 2.05 17.88 -5.49
C VAL A 96 2.57 16.67 -4.75
N VAL A 97 3.83 16.69 -4.36
CA VAL A 97 4.47 15.59 -3.62
C VAL A 97 3.85 15.43 -2.22
N VAL A 98 3.57 16.53 -1.50
CA VAL A 98 2.86 16.48 -0.20
C VAL A 98 1.45 15.92 -0.36
N MET A 99 0.71 16.38 -1.37
CA MET A 99 -0.64 15.87 -1.67
C MET A 99 -0.60 14.38 -2.01
N ALA A 100 0.31 13.96 -2.88
CA ALA A 100 0.48 12.56 -3.27
C ALA A 100 0.88 11.68 -2.07
N ALA A 101 1.78 12.15 -1.20
CA ALA A 101 2.14 11.45 0.04
C ALA A 101 0.95 11.27 0.98
N THR A 102 0.14 12.32 1.13
CA THR A 102 -1.07 12.29 1.95
C THR A 102 -2.10 11.29 1.40
N LEU A 103 -2.37 11.35 0.09
CA LEU A 103 -3.30 10.44 -0.57
C LEU A 103 -2.82 8.98 -0.50
N HIS A 104 -1.53 8.74 -0.74
CA HIS A 104 -0.92 7.42 -0.60
C HIS A 104 -1.08 6.87 0.82
N ALA A 105 -0.75 7.65 1.84
CA ALA A 105 -0.84 7.24 3.23
C ALA A 105 -2.30 6.95 3.63
N ALA A 106 -3.24 7.82 3.26
CA ALA A 106 -4.66 7.63 3.52
C ALA A 106 -5.21 6.37 2.83
N ALA A 107 -4.88 6.14 1.56
CA ALA A 107 -5.28 4.95 0.81
C ALA A 107 -4.68 3.67 1.41
N SER A 108 -3.44 3.72 1.90
CA SER A 108 -2.78 2.57 2.53
C SER A 108 -3.46 2.13 3.82
N CYS A 109 -4.10 3.04 4.56
CA CYS A 109 -4.78 2.73 5.83
C CYS A 109 -5.96 1.77 5.67
N VAL A 110 -6.62 1.74 4.52
CA VAL A 110 -7.76 0.84 4.27
C VAL A 110 -7.35 -0.54 3.73
N LEU A 111 -6.14 -0.69 3.22
CA LEU A 111 -5.71 -1.93 2.55
C LEU A 111 -5.53 -3.10 3.51
N GLY A 112 -4.96 -2.88 4.68
CA GLY A 112 -4.81 -3.92 5.72
C GLY A 112 -6.17 -4.50 6.14
N PRO A 113 -7.10 -3.66 6.63
CA PRO A 113 -8.46 -4.09 6.96
C PRO A 113 -9.19 -4.73 5.77
N ALA A 114 -9.07 -4.19 4.55
CA ALA A 114 -9.69 -4.75 3.35
C ALA A 114 -9.19 -6.17 3.04
N ILE A 115 -7.87 -6.39 3.09
CA ILE A 115 -7.27 -7.73 2.89
C ILE A 115 -7.75 -8.70 3.97
N ALA A 116 -7.85 -8.26 5.23
CA ALA A 116 -8.34 -9.09 6.31
C ALA A 116 -9.82 -9.47 6.08
N ALA A 117 -10.68 -8.52 5.73
CA ALA A 117 -12.10 -8.76 5.45
C ALA A 117 -12.30 -9.67 4.22
N ILE A 118 -11.59 -9.43 3.12
CA ILE A 118 -11.61 -10.29 1.92
C ILE A 118 -11.12 -11.70 2.25
N SER A 119 -10.05 -11.82 3.04
CA SER A 119 -9.52 -13.12 3.48
C SER A 119 -10.54 -13.88 4.31
N LEU A 120 -11.14 -13.22 5.29
CA LEU A 120 -12.17 -13.80 6.15
C LEU A 120 -13.40 -14.26 5.34
N GLY A 121 -13.88 -13.44 4.44
CA GLY A 121 -14.99 -13.77 3.55
C GLY A 121 -14.70 -14.94 2.60
N LEU A 122 -13.43 -15.17 2.24
CA LEU A 122 -13.03 -16.29 1.39
C LEU A 122 -12.90 -17.60 2.15
N VAL A 123 -12.25 -17.62 3.32
CA VAL A 123 -11.88 -18.88 3.97
C VAL A 123 -12.66 -19.15 5.27
N GLY A 124 -13.36 -18.14 5.80
CA GLY A 124 -14.05 -18.23 7.08
C GLY A 124 -13.11 -18.17 8.29
N PRO A 125 -13.69 -18.10 9.52
CA PRO A 125 -12.90 -17.88 10.74
C PRO A 125 -11.95 -19.04 11.06
N LEU A 126 -12.34 -20.28 10.79
CA LEU A 126 -11.54 -21.46 11.14
C LEU A 126 -10.22 -21.57 10.37
N ALA A 127 -10.19 -21.14 9.10
CA ALA A 127 -9.01 -21.20 8.25
C ALA A 127 -8.27 -19.84 8.16
N MET A 128 -8.70 -18.82 8.93
CA MET A 128 -8.15 -17.47 8.85
C MET A 128 -6.67 -17.43 9.24
N GLY A 129 -6.25 -18.19 10.25
CA GLY A 129 -4.84 -18.21 10.69
C GLY A 129 -3.89 -18.70 9.58
N GLU A 130 -4.26 -19.80 8.90
CA GLU A 130 -3.49 -20.32 7.76
C GLU A 130 -3.47 -19.30 6.60
N ARG A 131 -4.62 -18.66 6.33
CA ARG A 131 -4.73 -17.63 5.29
C ARG A 131 -3.82 -16.43 5.57
N LEU A 132 -3.79 -15.94 6.80
CA LEU A 132 -2.91 -14.83 7.19
C LEU A 132 -1.43 -15.19 7.04
N GLY A 133 -1.04 -16.40 7.44
CA GLY A 133 0.31 -16.89 7.21
C GLY A 133 0.68 -16.94 5.72
N ARG A 134 -0.26 -17.35 4.87
CA ARG A 134 -0.08 -17.34 3.41
C ARG A 134 0.01 -15.92 2.86
N ASN A 135 -0.83 -15.00 3.33
CA ASN A 135 -0.77 -13.59 2.97
C ASN A 135 0.61 -12.99 3.30
N ALA A 136 1.13 -13.27 4.50
CA ALA A 136 2.45 -12.81 4.93
C ALA A 136 3.58 -13.33 4.02
N ARG A 137 3.51 -14.59 3.57
CA ARG A 137 4.49 -15.15 2.62
C ARG A 137 4.50 -14.40 1.29
N TYR A 138 3.32 -14.15 0.70
CA TYR A 138 3.22 -13.43 -0.56
C TYR A 138 3.66 -11.96 -0.42
N ALA A 139 3.33 -11.31 0.70
CA ALA A 139 3.81 -9.97 1.00
C ALA A 139 5.35 -9.94 1.13
N SER A 140 5.95 -10.90 1.84
CA SER A 140 7.40 -10.99 1.99
C SER A 140 8.10 -11.23 0.65
N LEU A 141 7.52 -12.05 -0.22
CA LEU A 141 8.05 -12.28 -1.57
C LEU A 141 7.97 -11.01 -2.42
N GLY A 142 6.84 -10.28 -2.40
CA GLY A 142 6.69 -9.00 -3.10
C GLY A 142 7.71 -7.97 -2.60
N ASN A 143 7.84 -7.79 -1.29
CA ASN A 143 8.83 -6.90 -0.69
C ASN A 143 10.27 -7.27 -1.10
N GLY A 144 10.58 -8.56 -1.12
CA GLY A 144 11.91 -9.05 -1.51
C GLY A 144 12.23 -8.78 -2.98
N VAL A 145 11.26 -8.98 -3.88
CA VAL A 145 11.41 -8.68 -5.31
C VAL A 145 11.58 -7.18 -5.52
N ALA A 146 10.73 -6.35 -4.90
CA ALA A 146 10.84 -4.89 -4.98
C ALA A 146 12.22 -4.42 -4.52
N ALA A 147 12.68 -4.89 -3.36
CA ALA A 147 13.99 -4.51 -2.83
C ALA A 147 15.15 -4.93 -3.75
N ALA A 148 15.07 -6.14 -4.35
CA ALA A 148 16.08 -6.62 -5.29
C ALA A 148 16.12 -5.77 -6.56
N VAL A 149 14.94 -5.49 -7.17
CA VAL A 149 14.86 -4.68 -8.39
C VAL A 149 15.36 -3.27 -8.14
N MET A 150 14.93 -2.63 -7.06
CA MET A 150 15.33 -1.27 -6.71
C MET A 150 16.83 -1.19 -6.35
N GLY A 151 17.36 -2.19 -5.66
CA GLY A 151 18.78 -2.25 -5.31
C GLY A 151 19.71 -2.45 -6.50
N THR A 152 19.21 -2.97 -7.63
CA THR A 152 19.99 -3.11 -8.87
C THR A 152 19.84 -1.91 -9.82
N ALA A 153 18.83 -1.07 -9.62
CA ALA A 153 18.54 0.09 -10.46
C ALA A 153 19.19 1.40 -9.94
N GLY A 154 19.76 1.39 -8.73
CA GLY A 154 20.48 2.51 -8.13
C GLY A 154 21.96 2.27 -8.06
#